data_ab464460cd0d3f820c423482f124148a
#
_entry.id   ab464460cd0d3f820c423482f124148a
#
_cell.length_a   1.000
_cell.length_b   1.000
_cell.length_c   1.000
_cell.angle_alpha   90.00
_cell.angle_beta   90.00
_cell.angle_gamma   90.00
#
_symmetry.space_group_name_H-M   'P 1'
#
loop_
_entity.id
_entity.type
_entity.pdbx_description
1 polymer ?
#
loop_
_entity_poly.entity_id
_entity_poly.type
_entity_poly.pdbx_seq_one_letter_code
_entity_poly.pdbx_strand_id
1 'polypeptide(L)'
;IISIKDKYELPNTGVFDEQRIFKQGPLEDCVTIKGVKFGLPICEDIWEKTVLEKLSKSGAEIIISINASPFTVSKNDEREKITSQRVNETKLPIVYLNRTGGQDELIFDGSSFALNHDGKKFYSSSEFKEETSEINFQKTNGKWLGSGNLNDSSSSSERLYKALVLGLRDYVNNNKFPGVVLGLSGGVDSALVAAVATDAFGSELVQAIMLPSPFTGDESLNDAKDAAKLLNIKYSNLKISEAMKTVENILGNFNGPVFQPGITEENI
;
A
#
# COMPACT_ATOMS: atom_id res chain seq x y z
N ILE A 1 5.05 -3.05 -31.25
CA ILE A 1 3.83 -2.40 -30.75
C ILE A 1 2.69 -2.79 -31.68
N ILE A 2 1.64 -3.40 -31.15
CA ILE A 2 0.45 -3.82 -31.91
C ILE A 2 -0.61 -2.70 -31.85
N SER A 3 -0.79 -2.09 -30.68
CA SER A 3 -1.73 -0.98 -30.44
C SER A 3 -1.24 -0.15 -29.28
N ILE A 4 -1.68 1.11 -29.23
CA ILE A 4 -1.54 2.02 -28.09
C ILE A 4 -2.94 2.32 -27.62
N LYS A 5 -3.15 2.35 -26.31
CA LYS A 5 -4.43 2.67 -25.67
C LYS A 5 -4.24 3.84 -24.71
N ASP A 6 -5.08 4.83 -24.83
CA ASP A 6 -5.11 5.97 -23.96
C ASP A 6 -6.21 5.77 -22.89
N LYS A 7 -5.96 6.28 -21.68
CA LYS A 7 -6.93 6.29 -20.61
C LYS A 7 -8.06 7.28 -20.90
N TYR A 8 -9.31 6.83 -20.71
CA TYR A 8 -10.47 7.68 -20.95
C TYR A 8 -10.92 8.40 -19.66
N GLU A 9 -11.14 7.67 -18.57
CA GLU A 9 -11.57 8.24 -17.28
C GLU A 9 -10.36 8.74 -16.49
N LEU A 10 -10.30 10.05 -16.27
CA LEU A 10 -9.23 10.71 -15.52
C LEU A 10 -9.75 11.10 -14.12
N PRO A 11 -9.37 10.37 -13.06
CA PRO A 11 -9.81 10.71 -11.70
C PRO A 11 -9.22 12.03 -11.22
N ASN A 12 -10.03 12.77 -10.47
CA ASN A 12 -9.62 14.03 -9.85
C ASN A 12 -10.13 14.09 -8.40
N THR A 13 -10.01 12.97 -7.70
CA THR A 13 -10.49 12.79 -6.32
C THR A 13 -9.47 12.04 -5.49
N GLY A 14 -9.48 12.26 -4.17
CA GLY A 14 -8.54 11.63 -3.25
C GLY A 14 -7.09 12.03 -3.55
N VAL A 15 -6.27 11.03 -3.85
CA VAL A 15 -4.83 11.21 -4.17
C VAL A 15 -4.56 11.48 -5.65
N PHE A 16 -5.61 11.47 -6.48
CA PHE A 16 -5.48 11.64 -7.92
C PHE A 16 -5.85 13.06 -8.36
N ASP A 17 -5.01 13.66 -9.21
CA ASP A 17 -5.23 14.95 -9.86
C ASP A 17 -4.83 14.84 -11.35
N GLU A 18 -5.39 13.83 -12.03
CA GLU A 18 -4.97 13.49 -13.39
C GLU A 18 -5.42 14.52 -14.42
N GLN A 19 -6.60 15.12 -14.25
CA GLN A 19 -7.14 16.10 -15.19
C GLN A 19 -6.27 17.36 -15.31
N ARG A 20 -5.47 17.68 -14.30
CA ARG A 20 -4.53 18.79 -14.34
C ARG A 20 -3.34 18.53 -15.25
N ILE A 21 -2.93 17.24 -15.38
CA ILE A 21 -1.67 16.85 -16.02
C ILE A 21 -1.94 16.18 -17.37
N PHE A 22 -2.98 15.38 -17.48
CA PHE A 22 -3.28 14.55 -18.63
C PHE A 22 -4.53 15.02 -19.37
N LYS A 23 -4.55 14.73 -20.67
CA LYS A 23 -5.73 14.90 -21.51
C LYS A 23 -6.45 13.57 -21.65
N GLN A 24 -7.78 13.60 -21.52
CA GLN A 24 -8.65 12.44 -21.76
C GLN A 24 -8.41 11.86 -23.15
N GLY A 25 -8.21 10.55 -23.22
CA GLY A 25 -8.14 9.80 -24.47
C GLY A 25 -9.52 9.59 -25.10
N PRO A 26 -9.58 9.05 -26.33
CA PRO A 26 -10.83 8.67 -26.96
C PRO A 26 -11.43 7.40 -26.35
N LEU A 27 -12.73 7.19 -26.52
CA LEU A 27 -13.37 5.88 -26.27
C LEU A 27 -12.96 4.90 -27.37
N GLU A 28 -12.02 4.04 -27.06
CA GLU A 28 -11.42 3.11 -28.00
C GLU A 28 -12.12 1.75 -28.10
N ASP A 29 -11.90 1.07 -29.23
CA ASP A 29 -12.34 -0.30 -29.47
C ASP A 29 -11.38 -1.32 -28.86
N CYS A 30 -11.82 -2.59 -28.77
CA CYS A 30 -10.98 -3.71 -28.34
C CYS A 30 -9.80 -3.95 -29.32
N VAL A 31 -8.76 -4.64 -28.83
CA VAL A 31 -7.58 -5.02 -29.60
C VAL A 31 -7.60 -6.51 -29.89
N THR A 32 -7.27 -6.89 -31.13
CA THR A 32 -7.16 -8.30 -31.51
C THR A 32 -5.72 -8.78 -31.35
N ILE A 33 -5.49 -9.76 -30.49
CA ILE A 33 -4.18 -10.40 -30.28
C ILE A 33 -4.35 -11.90 -30.51
N LYS A 34 -3.63 -12.45 -31.46
CA LYS A 34 -3.69 -13.90 -31.84
C LYS A 34 -5.14 -14.41 -32.04
N GLY A 35 -5.99 -13.57 -32.66
CA GLY A 35 -7.37 -13.94 -32.97
C GLY A 35 -8.39 -13.76 -31.84
N VAL A 36 -7.96 -13.35 -30.64
CA VAL A 36 -8.82 -13.03 -29.50
C VAL A 36 -8.93 -11.52 -29.33
N LYS A 37 -10.14 -11.03 -29.08
CA LYS A 37 -10.41 -9.60 -28.89
C LYS A 37 -10.37 -9.25 -27.40
N PHE A 38 -9.38 -8.40 -27.03
CA PHE A 38 -9.18 -7.94 -25.67
C PHE A 38 -9.67 -6.51 -25.49
N GLY A 39 -10.47 -6.27 -24.44
CA GLY A 39 -10.71 -4.93 -23.92
C GLY A 39 -9.63 -4.59 -22.89
N LEU A 40 -9.04 -3.40 -23.03
CA LEU A 40 -7.91 -2.97 -22.20
C LEU A 40 -8.22 -1.65 -21.48
N PRO A 41 -9.13 -1.63 -20.48
CA PRO A 41 -9.39 -0.46 -19.66
C PRO A 41 -8.19 -0.18 -18.72
N ILE A 42 -7.96 1.10 -18.42
CA ILE A 42 -6.86 1.56 -17.57
C ILE A 42 -7.43 2.16 -16.28
N CYS A 43 -7.21 1.46 -15.17
CA CYS A 43 -7.49 1.92 -13.80
C CYS A 43 -8.92 2.46 -13.64
N GLU A 44 -9.13 3.79 -13.60
CA GLU A 44 -10.44 4.42 -13.41
C GLU A 44 -11.48 4.01 -14.45
N ASP A 45 -11.06 3.64 -15.65
CA ASP A 45 -11.95 3.18 -16.70
C ASP A 45 -12.87 2.01 -16.29
N ILE A 46 -12.43 1.17 -15.33
CA ILE A 46 -13.25 0.05 -14.85
C ILE A 46 -14.30 0.48 -13.82
N TRP A 47 -14.08 1.62 -13.13
CA TRP A 47 -15.04 2.13 -12.15
C TRP A 47 -16.29 2.69 -12.79
N GLU A 48 -16.14 3.24 -14.01
CA GLU A 48 -17.25 3.74 -14.81
C GLU A 48 -17.69 2.70 -15.85
N LYS A 49 -18.98 2.66 -16.17
CA LYS A 49 -19.50 1.68 -17.12
C LYS A 49 -19.24 2.02 -18.59
N THR A 50 -19.04 3.30 -18.89
CA THR A 50 -18.95 3.85 -20.26
C THR A 50 -17.90 3.14 -21.11
N VAL A 51 -16.67 2.97 -20.56
CA VAL A 51 -15.57 2.31 -21.27
C VAL A 51 -15.86 0.83 -21.51
N LEU A 52 -16.35 0.13 -20.47
CA LEU A 52 -16.65 -1.31 -20.57
C LEU A 52 -17.80 -1.60 -21.54
N GLU A 53 -18.83 -0.74 -21.58
CA GLU A 53 -19.90 -0.84 -22.56
C GLU A 53 -19.38 -0.67 -24.00
N LYS A 54 -18.49 0.30 -24.22
CA LYS A 54 -17.86 0.52 -25.54
C LYS A 54 -17.04 -0.69 -25.95
N LEU A 55 -16.18 -1.19 -25.06
CA LEU A 55 -15.36 -2.38 -25.33
C LEU A 55 -16.20 -3.62 -25.64
N SER A 56 -17.27 -3.86 -24.86
CA SER A 56 -18.21 -4.96 -25.12
C SER A 56 -18.90 -4.82 -26.48
N LYS A 57 -19.39 -3.61 -26.82
CA LYS A 57 -20.04 -3.34 -28.13
C LYS A 57 -19.07 -3.48 -29.30
N SER A 58 -17.77 -3.24 -29.11
CA SER A 58 -16.73 -3.47 -30.14
C SER A 58 -16.36 -4.94 -30.31
N GLY A 59 -16.94 -5.81 -29.50
CA GLY A 59 -16.79 -7.26 -29.57
C GLY A 59 -15.66 -7.83 -28.75
N ALA A 60 -15.24 -7.15 -27.67
CA ALA A 60 -14.29 -7.72 -26.72
C ALA A 60 -14.77 -9.09 -26.19
N GLU A 61 -13.86 -10.02 -26.03
CA GLU A 61 -14.11 -11.37 -25.55
C GLU A 61 -13.55 -11.58 -24.12
N ILE A 62 -12.49 -10.87 -23.77
CA ILE A 62 -11.85 -10.87 -22.46
C ILE A 62 -11.45 -9.42 -22.12
N ILE A 63 -11.67 -9.00 -20.89
CA ILE A 63 -11.23 -7.70 -20.38
C ILE A 63 -9.98 -7.90 -19.52
N ILE A 64 -8.95 -7.07 -19.73
CA ILE A 64 -7.75 -7.00 -18.89
C ILE A 64 -7.60 -5.56 -18.43
N SER A 65 -7.90 -5.29 -17.17
CA SER A 65 -7.77 -3.97 -16.55
C SER A 65 -6.42 -3.85 -15.86
N ILE A 66 -5.66 -2.81 -16.21
CA ILE A 66 -4.34 -2.52 -15.62
C ILE A 66 -4.50 -1.35 -14.65
N ASN A 67 -4.18 -1.59 -13.36
CA ASN A 67 -4.52 -0.68 -12.29
C ASN A 67 -3.31 -0.33 -11.41
N ALA A 68 -3.31 0.89 -10.90
CA ALA A 68 -2.50 1.35 -9.77
C ALA A 68 -3.46 1.91 -8.71
N SER A 69 -4.30 1.05 -8.16
CA SER A 69 -5.28 1.39 -7.14
C SER A 69 -4.63 1.30 -5.76
N PRO A 70 -4.51 2.42 -5.00
CA PRO A 70 -3.83 2.42 -3.71
C PRO A 70 -4.56 1.57 -2.68
N PHE A 71 -3.80 1.07 -1.73
CA PHE A 71 -4.30 0.30 -0.59
C PHE A 71 -5.07 1.20 0.38
N THR A 72 -6.23 0.74 0.77
CA THR A 72 -6.93 1.10 2.01
C THR A 72 -7.53 -0.17 2.60
N VAL A 73 -7.93 -0.16 3.87
CA VAL A 73 -8.42 -1.35 4.57
C VAL A 73 -9.59 -2.04 3.84
N SER A 74 -10.49 -1.26 3.23
CA SER A 74 -11.69 -1.77 2.51
C SER A 74 -11.51 -1.88 0.99
N LYS A 75 -10.40 -1.40 0.43
CA LYS A 75 -10.29 -1.18 -1.01
C LYS A 75 -10.37 -2.46 -1.85
N ASN A 76 -9.90 -3.58 -1.31
CA ASN A 76 -9.99 -4.86 -2.02
C ASN A 76 -11.44 -5.29 -2.25
N ASP A 77 -12.30 -5.15 -1.25
CA ASP A 77 -13.72 -5.48 -1.35
C ASP A 77 -14.44 -4.57 -2.36
N GLU A 78 -14.06 -3.28 -2.38
CA GLU A 78 -14.58 -2.33 -3.36
C GLU A 78 -14.20 -2.70 -4.78
N ARG A 79 -12.92 -3.07 -5.02
CA ARG A 79 -12.42 -3.52 -6.33
C ARG A 79 -13.16 -4.77 -6.82
N GLU A 80 -13.33 -5.76 -5.95
CA GLU A 80 -14.05 -6.98 -6.30
C GLU A 80 -15.52 -6.71 -6.59
N LYS A 81 -16.17 -5.86 -5.80
CA LYS A 81 -17.56 -5.46 -5.98
C LYS A 81 -17.77 -4.78 -7.33
N ILE A 82 -16.96 -3.77 -7.66
CA ILE A 82 -17.09 -3.05 -8.93
C ILE A 82 -16.79 -3.95 -10.12
N THR A 83 -15.75 -4.79 -10.02
CA THR A 83 -15.41 -5.73 -11.10
C THR A 83 -16.53 -6.75 -11.33
N SER A 84 -17.14 -7.28 -10.26
CA SER A 84 -18.30 -8.17 -10.35
C SER A 84 -19.49 -7.48 -11.00
N GLN A 85 -19.73 -6.20 -10.69
CA GLN A 85 -20.75 -5.42 -11.37
C GLN A 85 -20.47 -5.30 -12.87
N ARG A 86 -19.23 -5.00 -13.27
CA ARG A 86 -18.82 -4.92 -14.69
C ARG A 86 -18.97 -6.26 -15.41
N VAL A 87 -18.62 -7.39 -14.75
CA VAL A 87 -18.88 -8.73 -15.29
C VAL A 87 -20.37 -8.95 -15.52
N ASN A 88 -21.22 -8.54 -14.57
CA ASN A 88 -22.66 -8.69 -14.69
C ASN A 88 -23.26 -7.87 -15.84
N GLU A 89 -22.71 -6.69 -16.11
CA GLU A 89 -23.15 -5.81 -17.20
C GLU A 89 -22.67 -6.29 -18.57
N THR A 90 -21.41 -6.71 -18.68
CA THR A 90 -20.80 -7.09 -19.98
C THR A 90 -20.91 -8.57 -20.31
N LYS A 91 -21.08 -9.44 -19.32
CA LYS A 91 -21.01 -10.90 -19.42
C LYS A 91 -19.68 -11.42 -19.96
N LEU A 92 -18.60 -10.65 -19.73
CA LEU A 92 -17.23 -10.99 -20.13
C LEU A 92 -16.39 -11.36 -18.89
N PRO A 93 -15.42 -12.28 -19.04
CA PRO A 93 -14.43 -12.50 -18.00
C PRO A 93 -13.52 -11.27 -17.88
N ILE A 94 -13.16 -10.92 -16.64
CA ILE A 94 -12.31 -9.77 -16.32
C ILE A 94 -11.10 -10.21 -15.52
N VAL A 95 -9.91 -9.82 -15.97
CA VAL A 95 -8.65 -9.87 -15.22
C VAL A 95 -8.39 -8.48 -14.67
N TYR A 96 -8.36 -8.34 -13.36
CA TYR A 96 -8.01 -7.12 -12.66
C TYR A 96 -6.56 -7.23 -12.19
N LEU A 97 -5.64 -6.62 -12.92
CA LEU A 97 -4.23 -6.56 -12.55
C LEU A 97 -3.99 -5.28 -11.75
N ASN A 98 -3.41 -5.38 -10.55
CA ASN A 98 -3.09 -4.23 -9.74
C ASN A 98 -1.59 -4.18 -9.42
N ARG A 99 -1.07 -2.96 -9.33
CA ARG A 99 0.31 -2.66 -8.96
C ARG A 99 0.62 -3.16 -7.54
N THR A 100 1.86 -3.55 -7.30
CA THR A 100 2.44 -3.80 -5.96
C THR A 100 3.59 -2.83 -5.70
N GLY A 101 3.78 -2.44 -4.45
CA GLY A 101 4.91 -1.61 -4.01
C GLY A 101 4.49 -0.32 -3.31
N GLY A 102 5.48 0.37 -2.74
CA GLY A 102 5.35 1.71 -2.15
C GLY A 102 5.84 2.80 -3.09
N GLN A 103 5.20 3.94 -3.08
CA GLN A 103 5.63 5.15 -3.77
C GLN A 103 5.20 6.37 -2.98
N ASP A 104 6.17 7.11 -2.46
CA ASP A 104 5.93 8.23 -1.54
C ASP A 104 5.02 7.78 -0.38
N GLU A 105 3.90 8.42 -0.13
CA GLU A 105 2.90 8.06 0.88
C GLU A 105 1.90 6.97 0.43
N LEU A 106 1.99 6.50 -0.82
CA LEU A 106 1.06 5.51 -1.35
C LEU A 106 1.61 4.09 -1.28
N ILE A 107 0.75 3.17 -0.90
CA ILE A 107 1.04 1.73 -0.88
C ILE A 107 0.09 1.04 -1.83
N PHE A 108 0.62 0.11 -2.62
CA PHE A 108 -0.13 -0.72 -3.55
C PHE A 108 0.02 -2.19 -3.14
N ASP A 109 -1.10 -2.81 -2.83
CA ASP A 109 -1.14 -4.16 -2.26
C ASP A 109 -1.08 -5.30 -3.29
N GLY A 110 -1.06 -4.97 -4.59
CA GLY A 110 -1.26 -6.00 -5.60
C GLY A 110 -2.67 -6.53 -5.53
N SER A 111 -2.86 -7.68 -4.89
CA SER A 111 -4.18 -8.31 -4.73
C SER A 111 -4.93 -8.42 -6.07
N SER A 112 -4.20 -8.75 -7.12
CA SER A 112 -4.76 -8.94 -8.47
C SER A 112 -5.68 -10.16 -8.46
N PHE A 113 -6.74 -10.13 -9.26
CA PHE A 113 -7.68 -11.23 -9.32
C PHE A 113 -8.34 -11.34 -10.70
N ALA A 114 -9.04 -12.44 -10.94
CA ALA A 114 -9.79 -12.60 -12.16
C ALA A 114 -11.15 -13.28 -11.91
N LEU A 115 -12.16 -12.79 -12.62
CA LEU A 115 -13.53 -13.27 -12.55
C LEU A 115 -13.95 -13.83 -13.91
N ASN A 116 -14.66 -14.97 -13.91
CA ASN A 116 -15.33 -15.50 -15.08
C ASN A 116 -16.60 -14.70 -15.42
N HIS A 117 -17.16 -14.93 -16.59
CA HIS A 117 -18.37 -14.28 -17.10
C HIS A 117 -19.63 -14.46 -16.21
N ASP A 118 -19.60 -15.40 -15.28
CA ASP A 118 -20.62 -15.65 -14.25
C ASP A 118 -20.33 -14.95 -12.91
N GLY A 119 -19.24 -14.19 -12.84
CA GLY A 119 -18.78 -13.49 -11.64
C GLY A 119 -17.99 -14.35 -10.66
N LYS A 120 -17.77 -15.63 -10.96
CA LYS A 120 -16.99 -16.51 -10.10
C LYS A 120 -15.49 -16.19 -10.21
N LYS A 121 -14.84 -15.95 -9.07
CA LYS A 121 -13.40 -15.75 -9.01
C LYS A 121 -12.68 -17.07 -9.32
N PHE A 122 -11.71 -17.03 -10.23
CA PHE A 122 -10.92 -18.19 -10.61
C PHE A 122 -9.42 -18.00 -10.40
N TYR A 123 -9.00 -16.78 -10.09
CA TYR A 123 -7.62 -16.45 -9.78
C TYR A 123 -7.56 -15.33 -8.73
N SER A 124 -6.58 -15.43 -7.82
CA SER A 124 -6.14 -14.33 -6.96
C SER A 124 -4.63 -14.42 -6.74
N SER A 125 -3.93 -13.27 -6.83
CA SER A 125 -2.50 -13.17 -6.56
C SER A 125 -2.21 -13.12 -5.06
N SER A 126 -0.93 -13.27 -4.70
CA SER A 126 -0.44 -12.94 -3.36
C SER A 126 -0.62 -11.44 -3.08
N GLU A 127 -0.85 -11.10 -1.80
CA GLU A 127 -0.91 -9.72 -1.34
C GLU A 127 0.50 -9.19 -1.02
N PHE A 128 0.78 -7.91 -1.31
CA PHE A 128 2.02 -7.19 -0.97
C PHE A 128 3.31 -7.84 -1.51
N LYS A 129 3.19 -8.60 -2.60
CA LYS A 129 4.31 -9.31 -3.22
C LYS A 129 4.27 -9.17 -4.74
N GLU A 130 5.43 -8.87 -5.33
CA GLU A 130 5.59 -8.95 -6.78
C GLU A 130 5.63 -10.41 -7.21
N GLU A 131 4.80 -10.78 -8.18
CA GLU A 131 4.79 -12.12 -8.75
C GLU A 131 4.42 -12.12 -10.22
N THR A 132 4.82 -13.16 -10.92
CA THR A 132 4.36 -13.47 -12.26
C THR A 132 3.56 -14.76 -12.20
N SER A 133 2.32 -14.71 -12.63
CA SER A 133 1.41 -15.86 -12.62
C SER A 133 0.85 -16.14 -13.99
N GLU A 134 0.60 -17.40 -14.27
CA GLU A 134 -0.08 -17.83 -15.47
C GLU A 134 -1.55 -18.14 -15.18
N ILE A 135 -2.44 -17.59 -16.00
CA ILE A 135 -3.85 -17.93 -16.02
C ILE A 135 -4.20 -18.48 -17.39
N ASN A 136 -5.03 -19.52 -17.42
CA ASN A 136 -5.40 -20.18 -18.64
C ASN A 136 -6.86 -19.87 -19.01
N PHE A 137 -7.11 -19.60 -20.29
CA PHE A 137 -8.45 -19.43 -20.81
C PHE A 137 -8.76 -20.49 -21.86
N GLN A 138 -9.93 -21.11 -21.72
CA GLN A 138 -10.45 -22.06 -22.67
C GLN A 138 -11.82 -21.62 -23.17
N LYS A 139 -12.06 -21.66 -24.49
CA LYS A 139 -13.34 -21.33 -25.07
C LYS A 139 -14.26 -22.56 -25.05
N THR A 140 -15.35 -22.47 -24.30
CA THR A 140 -16.35 -23.54 -24.15
C THR A 140 -17.73 -22.97 -24.47
N ASN A 141 -18.45 -23.59 -25.40
CA ASN A 141 -19.79 -23.13 -25.85
C ASN A 141 -19.81 -21.63 -26.23
N GLY A 142 -18.75 -21.19 -26.92
CA GLY A 142 -18.61 -19.80 -27.40
C GLY A 142 -18.20 -18.77 -26.33
N LYS A 143 -18.02 -19.18 -25.07
CA LYS A 143 -17.60 -18.32 -23.96
C LYS A 143 -16.21 -18.70 -23.47
N TRP A 144 -15.43 -17.71 -23.07
CA TRP A 144 -14.13 -17.93 -22.44
C TRP A 144 -14.32 -18.22 -20.94
N LEU A 145 -13.69 -19.30 -20.48
CA LEU A 145 -13.61 -19.69 -19.08
C LEU A 145 -12.14 -19.67 -18.66
N GLY A 146 -11.85 -18.91 -17.64
CA GLY A 146 -10.54 -18.82 -17.03
C GLY A 146 -10.37 -19.86 -15.92
N SER A 147 -9.12 -20.28 -15.72
CA SER A 147 -8.67 -21.10 -14.59
C SER A 147 -7.30 -20.63 -14.10
N GLY A 148 -7.07 -20.72 -12.80
CA GLY A 148 -5.84 -20.28 -12.14
C GLY A 148 -5.85 -20.66 -10.67
N ASN A 149 -4.84 -20.20 -9.94
CA ASN A 149 -4.72 -20.45 -8.51
C ASN A 149 -5.49 -19.40 -7.71
N LEU A 150 -6.10 -19.83 -6.61
CA LEU A 150 -6.70 -18.94 -5.61
C LEU A 150 -5.81 -18.93 -4.38
N ASN A 151 -5.33 -17.74 -4.01
CA ASN A 151 -4.62 -17.53 -2.75
C ASN A 151 -5.63 -17.10 -1.67
N ASP A 152 -5.39 -17.52 -0.44
CA ASP A 152 -6.18 -17.08 0.71
C ASP A 152 -5.91 -15.61 1.02
N SER A 153 -6.95 -14.90 1.41
CA SER A 153 -6.83 -13.51 1.87
C SER A 153 -6.35 -13.47 3.32
N SER A 154 -5.41 -12.57 3.61
CA SER A 154 -4.96 -12.28 4.97
C SER A 154 -6.06 -11.59 5.80
N SER A 155 -5.98 -11.68 7.12
CA SER A 155 -6.85 -10.89 8.01
C SER A 155 -6.61 -9.38 7.83
N SER A 156 -7.57 -8.55 8.20
CA SER A 156 -7.44 -7.08 8.09
C SER A 156 -6.22 -6.54 8.83
N SER A 157 -5.93 -7.06 10.04
CA SER A 157 -4.77 -6.65 10.83
C SER A 157 -3.45 -7.08 10.17
N GLU A 158 -3.40 -8.28 9.62
CA GLU A 158 -2.23 -8.78 8.90
C GLU A 158 -1.98 -7.97 7.62
N ARG A 159 -3.02 -7.65 6.86
CA ARG A 159 -2.92 -6.79 5.67
C ARG A 159 -2.40 -5.41 6.03
N LEU A 160 -2.90 -4.81 7.11
CA LEU A 160 -2.42 -3.51 7.57
C LEU A 160 -0.93 -3.58 7.96
N TYR A 161 -0.53 -4.60 8.69
CA TYR A 161 0.87 -4.80 9.08
C TYR A 161 1.78 -4.98 7.85
N LYS A 162 1.39 -5.83 6.90
CA LYS A 162 2.12 -6.02 5.64
C LYS A 162 2.23 -4.73 4.82
N ALA A 163 1.18 -3.90 4.83
CA ALA A 163 1.20 -2.60 4.17
C ALA A 163 2.24 -1.65 4.81
N LEU A 164 2.30 -1.59 6.15
CA LEU A 164 3.28 -0.78 6.88
C LEU A 164 4.72 -1.24 6.56
N VAL A 165 4.96 -2.55 6.59
CA VAL A 165 6.28 -3.12 6.27
C VAL A 165 6.68 -2.81 4.82
N LEU A 166 5.78 -3.02 3.85
CA LEU A 166 6.05 -2.75 2.44
C LEU A 166 6.31 -1.25 2.19
N GLY A 167 5.45 -0.38 2.73
CA GLY A 167 5.57 1.07 2.55
C GLY A 167 6.89 1.61 3.10
N LEU A 168 7.25 1.22 4.32
CA LEU A 168 8.50 1.64 4.94
C LEU A 168 9.72 1.11 4.17
N ARG A 169 9.71 -0.17 3.78
CA ARG A 169 10.80 -0.80 3.03
C ARG A 169 11.04 -0.08 1.70
N ASP A 170 9.98 0.15 0.94
CA ASP A 170 10.11 0.72 -0.39
C ASP A 170 10.49 2.20 -0.32
N TYR A 171 9.97 2.96 0.67
CA TYR A 171 10.36 4.35 0.90
C TYR A 171 11.86 4.49 1.18
N VAL A 172 12.39 3.69 2.10
CA VAL A 172 13.82 3.74 2.48
C VAL A 172 14.70 3.29 1.31
N ASN A 173 14.33 2.21 0.62
CA ASN A 173 15.10 1.67 -0.51
C ASN A 173 15.10 2.62 -1.72
N ASN A 174 13.94 3.17 -2.08
CA ASN A 174 13.83 4.10 -3.21
C ASN A 174 14.63 5.39 -2.98
N ASN A 175 14.71 5.85 -1.72
CA ASN A 175 15.51 7.02 -1.34
C ASN A 175 16.98 6.65 -1.03
N LYS A 176 17.36 5.37 -1.10
CA LYS A 176 18.74 4.89 -0.87
C LYS A 176 19.27 5.23 0.53
N PHE A 177 18.42 5.23 1.54
CA PHE A 177 18.84 5.40 2.93
C PHE A 177 19.57 4.14 3.42
N PRO A 178 20.64 4.31 4.22
CA PRO A 178 21.48 3.18 4.67
C PRO A 178 20.83 2.33 5.76
N GLY A 179 19.69 2.72 6.30
CA GLY A 179 18.98 2.09 7.40
C GLY A 179 18.07 3.08 8.11
N VAL A 180 17.57 2.71 9.27
CA VAL A 180 16.64 3.52 10.05
C VAL A 180 17.09 3.65 11.51
N VAL A 181 16.81 4.81 12.09
CA VAL A 181 16.98 5.12 13.50
C VAL A 181 15.63 5.50 14.08
N LEU A 182 15.28 4.98 15.25
CA LEU A 182 14.04 5.30 15.92
C LEU A 182 14.23 5.51 17.43
N GLY A 183 13.37 6.34 18.02
CA GLY A 183 13.23 6.44 19.47
C GLY A 183 12.47 5.23 20.02
N LEU A 184 13.01 4.56 21.03
CA LEU A 184 12.38 3.43 21.71
C LEU A 184 12.12 3.80 23.16
N SER A 185 10.86 4.15 23.46
CA SER A 185 10.46 4.69 24.77
C SER A 185 10.10 3.64 25.82
N GLY A 186 9.97 2.36 25.43
CA GLY A 186 9.39 1.29 26.25
C GLY A 186 7.87 1.16 26.10
N GLY A 187 7.20 2.10 25.42
CA GLY A 187 5.78 2.01 25.11
C GLY A 187 5.50 1.14 23.88
N VAL A 188 4.27 0.62 23.78
CA VAL A 188 3.83 -0.30 22.71
C VAL A 188 3.96 0.29 21.31
N ASP A 189 3.71 1.59 21.15
CA ASP A 189 3.77 2.25 19.84
C ASP A 189 5.17 2.23 19.27
N SER A 190 6.18 2.64 20.08
CA SER A 190 7.59 2.61 19.66
C SER A 190 8.11 1.18 19.44
N ALA A 191 7.62 0.22 20.21
CA ALA A 191 7.94 -1.20 20.03
C ALA A 191 7.35 -1.75 18.72
N LEU A 192 6.12 -1.36 18.36
CA LEU A 192 5.50 -1.71 17.08
C LEU A 192 6.27 -1.09 15.89
N VAL A 193 6.66 0.18 16.00
CA VAL A 193 7.50 0.82 14.96
C VAL A 193 8.82 0.09 14.79
N ALA A 194 9.47 -0.33 15.90
CA ALA A 194 10.70 -1.11 15.85
C ALA A 194 10.50 -2.48 15.19
N ALA A 195 9.38 -3.16 15.46
CA ALA A 195 9.04 -4.44 14.84
C ALA A 195 8.81 -4.29 13.33
N VAL A 196 8.02 -3.31 12.90
CA VAL A 196 7.79 -3.00 11.48
C VAL A 196 9.10 -2.69 10.76
N ALA A 197 9.99 -1.89 11.37
CA ALA A 197 11.29 -1.57 10.81
C ALA A 197 12.18 -2.82 10.68
N THR A 198 12.16 -3.68 11.70
CA THR A 198 12.95 -4.92 11.69
C THR A 198 12.47 -5.89 10.60
N ASP A 199 11.15 -6.03 10.42
CA ASP A 199 10.59 -6.87 9.37
C ASP A 199 10.81 -6.29 7.96
N ALA A 200 10.92 -4.96 7.85
CA ALA A 200 11.18 -4.29 6.58
C ALA A 200 12.64 -4.43 6.11
N PHE A 201 13.62 -4.40 7.03
CA PHE A 201 15.04 -4.26 6.68
C PHE A 201 15.96 -5.34 7.25
N GLY A 202 15.49 -6.12 8.22
CA GLY A 202 16.34 -6.95 9.07
C GLY A 202 16.98 -6.14 10.21
N SER A 203 17.35 -6.83 11.28
CA SER A 203 17.84 -6.24 12.54
C SER A 203 19.12 -5.41 12.39
N GLU A 204 19.95 -5.72 11.43
CA GLU A 204 21.25 -5.07 11.22
C GLU A 204 21.15 -3.60 10.75
N LEU A 205 20.05 -3.24 10.07
CA LEU A 205 19.81 -1.92 9.52
C LEU A 205 18.91 -1.05 10.40
N VAL A 206 18.54 -1.55 11.60
CA VAL A 206 17.69 -0.84 12.56
C VAL A 206 18.46 -0.50 13.81
N GLN A 207 18.43 0.77 14.21
CA GLN A 207 19.02 1.25 15.45
C GLN A 207 17.96 1.92 16.32
N ALA A 208 17.77 1.38 17.52
CA ALA A 208 16.91 1.97 18.54
C ALA A 208 17.71 2.84 19.48
N ILE A 209 17.18 4.01 19.82
CA ILE A 209 17.75 4.93 20.78
C ILE A 209 16.74 5.20 21.88
N MET A 210 17.09 4.87 23.13
CA MET A 210 16.39 5.34 24.32
C MET A 210 16.93 6.68 24.74
N LEU A 211 16.04 7.64 24.98
CA LEU A 211 16.37 9.02 25.36
C LEU A 211 15.82 9.31 26.77
N PRO A 212 16.39 8.73 27.85
CA PRO A 212 15.84 8.90 29.17
C PRO A 212 15.99 10.32 29.69
N SER A 213 14.89 10.86 30.20
CA SER A 213 14.83 12.06 31.00
C SER A 213 14.92 11.73 32.49
N PRO A 214 15.05 12.72 33.40
CA PRO A 214 14.95 12.49 34.85
C PRO A 214 13.59 11.89 35.31
N PHE A 215 12.57 11.96 34.45
CA PHE A 215 11.20 11.47 34.73
C PHE A 215 10.95 10.04 34.17
N THR A 216 11.90 9.49 33.44
CA THR A 216 11.76 8.16 32.84
C THR A 216 11.89 7.07 33.91
N GLY A 217 10.85 6.27 34.09
CA GLY A 217 10.83 5.18 35.05
C GLY A 217 11.67 3.97 34.62
N ASP A 218 12.13 3.20 35.60
CA ASP A 218 12.93 1.99 35.35
C ASP A 218 12.20 0.93 34.52
N GLU A 219 10.89 0.85 34.63
CA GLU A 219 10.04 -0.04 33.83
C GLU A 219 10.19 0.26 32.33
N SER A 220 10.03 1.51 31.92
CA SER A 220 10.21 1.93 30.51
C SER A 220 11.62 1.66 30.00
N LEU A 221 12.66 1.86 30.84
CA LEU A 221 14.05 1.55 30.47
C LEU A 221 14.25 0.05 30.22
N ASN A 222 13.66 -0.79 31.07
CA ASN A 222 13.76 -2.23 30.93
C ASN A 222 12.97 -2.73 29.72
N ASP A 223 11.73 -2.25 29.53
CA ASP A 223 10.89 -2.63 28.39
C ASP A 223 11.51 -2.25 27.04
N ALA A 224 12.08 -1.06 26.93
CA ALA A 224 12.81 -0.65 25.74
C ALA A 224 14.01 -1.57 25.45
N LYS A 225 14.79 -1.90 26.46
CA LYS A 225 15.94 -2.79 26.34
C LYS A 225 15.52 -4.21 25.95
N ASP A 226 14.47 -4.74 26.57
CA ASP A 226 13.97 -6.08 26.28
C ASP A 226 13.34 -6.16 24.88
N ALA A 227 12.58 -5.15 24.44
CA ALA A 227 12.06 -5.06 23.09
C ALA A 227 13.21 -5.06 22.06
N ALA A 228 14.24 -4.24 22.25
CA ALA A 228 15.39 -4.21 21.37
C ALA A 228 16.13 -5.56 21.32
N LYS A 229 16.26 -6.24 22.46
CA LYS A 229 16.88 -7.57 22.55
C LYS A 229 16.02 -8.64 21.83
N LEU A 230 14.71 -8.63 22.01
CA LEU A 230 13.81 -9.56 21.34
C LEU A 230 13.85 -9.41 19.81
N LEU A 231 13.94 -8.17 19.32
CA LEU A 231 14.06 -7.84 17.90
C LEU A 231 15.48 -8.01 17.36
N ASN A 232 16.47 -8.28 18.24
CA ASN A 232 17.89 -8.39 17.91
C ASN A 232 18.45 -7.15 17.18
N ILE A 233 17.96 -5.95 17.51
CA ILE A 233 18.39 -4.67 16.94
C ILE A 233 19.43 -3.97 17.78
N LYS A 234 20.20 -3.04 17.16
CA LYS A 234 21.14 -2.20 17.89
C LYS A 234 20.39 -1.27 18.84
N TYR A 235 20.85 -1.20 20.09
CA TYR A 235 20.25 -0.36 21.12
C TYR A 235 21.29 0.56 21.75
N SER A 236 20.94 1.84 21.86
CA SER A 236 21.73 2.87 22.52
C SER A 236 20.89 3.62 23.55
N ASN A 237 21.52 4.01 24.65
CA ASN A 237 20.90 4.82 25.68
C ASN A 237 21.63 6.17 25.75
N LEU A 238 20.97 7.26 25.40
CA LEU A 238 21.52 8.61 25.37
C LEU A 238 20.72 9.52 26.32
N LYS A 239 21.29 9.86 27.48
CA LYS A 239 20.66 10.74 28.45
C LYS A 239 20.48 12.15 27.89
N ILE A 240 19.26 12.68 27.94
CA ILE A 240 18.93 14.02 27.47
C ILE A 240 18.95 15.09 28.58
N SER A 241 19.31 14.72 29.81
CA SER A 241 19.30 15.62 30.98
C SER A 241 20.11 16.92 30.81
N GLU A 242 21.23 16.87 30.07
CA GLU A 242 22.04 18.07 29.81
C GLU A 242 21.37 18.99 28.79
N ALA A 243 20.74 18.43 27.76
CA ALA A 243 19.97 19.20 26.78
C ALA A 243 18.76 19.87 27.45
N MET A 244 18.04 19.14 28.30
CA MET A 244 16.93 19.68 29.09
C MET A 244 17.37 20.86 29.95
N LYS A 245 18.46 20.71 30.75
CA LYS A 245 19.02 21.82 31.56
C LYS A 245 19.41 23.03 30.73
N THR A 246 19.92 22.81 29.51
CA THR A 246 20.26 23.90 28.61
C THR A 246 19.04 24.68 28.17
N VAL A 247 17.95 23.96 27.78
CA VAL A 247 16.66 24.55 27.41
C VAL A 247 16.03 25.28 28.61
N GLU A 248 16.01 24.66 29.79
CA GLU A 248 15.53 25.29 31.03
C GLU A 248 16.27 26.61 31.34
N ASN A 249 17.60 26.64 31.21
CA ASN A 249 18.39 27.84 31.40
C ASN A 249 18.07 28.94 30.37
N ILE A 250 17.83 28.58 29.13
CA ILE A 250 17.42 29.55 28.08
C ILE A 250 16.06 30.10 28.41
N LEU A 251 15.08 29.25 28.76
CA LEU A 251 13.71 29.67 29.10
C LEU A 251 13.65 30.47 30.41
N GLY A 252 14.45 30.08 31.42
CA GLY A 252 14.52 30.79 32.70
C GLY A 252 15.08 32.24 32.61
N ASN A 253 15.83 32.51 31.54
CA ASN A 253 16.26 33.90 31.23
C ASN A 253 15.24 34.74 30.45
N PHE A 254 14.11 34.11 30.05
CA PHE A 254 13.01 34.82 29.38
C PHE A 254 12.14 35.47 30.44
N ASN A 255 12.16 36.80 30.54
CA ASN A 255 11.28 37.59 31.41
C ASN A 255 9.80 37.54 30.94
N GLY A 256 9.18 36.38 30.99
CA GLY A 256 7.80 36.12 30.66
C GLY A 256 6.95 35.78 31.88
N PRO A 257 5.61 35.70 31.78
CA PRO A 257 4.77 35.26 32.87
C PRO A 257 5.20 33.85 33.33
N VAL A 258 5.39 33.78 34.63
CA VAL A 258 5.91 32.66 35.44
C VAL A 258 5.79 31.29 34.79
N PHE A 259 6.91 30.75 34.34
CA PHE A 259 7.05 29.34 34.02
C PHE A 259 6.91 28.57 35.36
N GLN A 260 5.82 27.87 35.52
CA GLN A 260 5.71 26.86 36.59
C GLN A 260 6.08 25.50 36.02
N PRO A 261 6.95 24.74 36.72
CA PRO A 261 7.22 23.36 36.36
C PRO A 261 5.94 22.56 36.16
N GLY A 262 5.77 21.92 35.03
CA GLY A 262 4.56 21.19 34.70
C GLY A 262 4.76 20.27 33.49
N ILE A 263 3.65 19.86 32.85
CA ILE A 263 3.63 18.94 31.71
C ILE A 263 4.55 19.37 30.54
N THR A 264 4.93 20.65 30.48
CA THR A 264 5.82 21.16 29.43
C THR A 264 7.22 20.56 29.53
N GLU A 265 7.76 20.36 30.76
CA GLU A 265 9.07 19.75 30.95
C GLU A 265 9.08 18.25 30.68
N GLU A 266 7.93 17.58 30.78
CA GLU A 266 7.79 16.16 30.44
C GLU A 266 7.80 15.95 28.91
N ASN A 267 7.54 17.00 28.11
CA ASN A 267 7.45 16.94 26.65
C ASN A 267 8.67 17.55 25.93
N ILE A 268 9.70 17.95 26.65
CA ILE A 268 10.99 18.36 26.09
C ILE A 268 11.91 17.15 26.06
#